data_7e4b887057526a5bf6e5b7e8d84038a9
#
_entry.id   7e4b887057526a5bf6e5b7e8d84038a9
#
_cell.length_a   1.000
_cell.length_b   1.000
_cell.length_c   1.000
_cell.angle_alpha   90.00
_cell.angle_beta   90.00
_cell.angle_gamma   90.00
#
_symmetry.space_group_name_H-M   'P 1'
#
loop_
_entity.id
_entity.type
_entity.pdbx_description
1 polymer ?
#
loop_
_entity_poly.entity_id
_entity_poly.type
_entity_poly.pdbx_seq_one_letter_code
_entity_poly.pdbx_strand_id
1 'polypeptide(L)'
;MHVKNPDNATFTKELNTTRNTGLYIILTTDEDDSRPVYISGNFNNWRTQDKEFMMEKIGNSLYHYKFPHDFDYPVELLYKFTKGDWSDVEIDKNGDRTENRFTKNHTGIQKEHVARWRKNWLPFKQSFLPQVQLISDEFEIPQLNKTRKIWALLPHDYDNSSESYPVLYLQDAQNLFNEATEFGNWKIDKKLAVMSEYKIRKIIIIAVEHADEERIKEYNV
;
A
#
# COMPACT_ATOMS: atom_id res chain seq x y z
N MET A 1 -17.15 36.76 -1.42
CA MET A 1 -18.11 35.90 -2.15
C MET A 1 -17.88 34.45 -1.70
N HIS A 2 -18.82 33.90 -0.93
CA HIS A 2 -18.76 32.48 -0.52
C HIS A 2 -19.28 31.64 -1.67
N VAL A 3 -18.39 30.89 -2.30
CA VAL A 3 -18.79 29.85 -3.24
C VAL A 3 -19.37 28.70 -2.40
N LYS A 4 -20.67 28.48 -2.49
CA LYS A 4 -21.33 27.31 -1.90
C LYS A 4 -20.83 26.07 -2.61
N ASN A 5 -20.24 25.14 -1.85
CA ASN A 5 -19.97 23.79 -2.32
C ASN A 5 -21.31 23.17 -2.78
N PRO A 6 -21.40 22.59 -3.98
CA PRO A 6 -22.60 21.88 -4.37
C PRO A 6 -22.77 20.64 -3.50
N ASP A 7 -23.98 20.42 -2.96
CA ASP A 7 -24.32 19.23 -2.21
C ASP A 7 -24.09 17.99 -3.05
N ASN A 8 -23.61 16.88 -2.44
CA ASN A 8 -23.40 15.58 -3.10
C ASN A 8 -24.62 15.14 -3.95
N ALA A 9 -25.83 15.55 -3.59
CA ALA A 9 -27.07 15.25 -4.31
C ALA A 9 -27.17 15.99 -5.65
N THR A 10 -26.71 17.24 -5.73
CA THR A 10 -26.73 18.05 -6.95
C THR A 10 -25.71 17.53 -7.96
N PHE A 11 -24.52 17.19 -7.48
CA PHE A 11 -23.45 16.60 -8.30
C PHE A 11 -23.86 15.22 -8.86
N THR A 12 -24.50 14.36 -8.05
CA THR A 12 -25.03 13.08 -8.49
C THR A 12 -26.13 13.24 -9.53
N LYS A 13 -26.92 14.32 -9.48
CA LYS A 13 -27.99 14.61 -10.43
C LYS A 13 -27.43 15.08 -11.78
N GLU A 14 -26.39 15.89 -11.79
CA GLU A 14 -25.69 16.32 -13.02
C GLU A 14 -24.96 15.16 -13.69
N LEU A 15 -24.32 14.26 -12.93
CA LEU A 15 -23.69 13.05 -13.44
C LEU A 15 -24.72 12.11 -14.12
N ASN A 16 -25.94 12.04 -13.60
CA ASN A 16 -26.99 11.19 -14.19
C ASN A 16 -27.56 11.73 -15.51
N THR A 17 -27.46 13.02 -15.76
CA THR A 17 -27.90 13.65 -17.03
C THR A 17 -26.83 13.57 -18.13
N THR A 18 -25.54 13.35 -17.80
CA THR A 18 -24.43 13.30 -18.74
C THR A 18 -24.03 11.88 -19.17
N ARG A 19 -24.88 10.90 -18.98
CA ARG A 19 -24.62 9.45 -19.15
C ARG A 19 -24.10 8.98 -20.53
N ASN A 20 -23.98 9.84 -21.53
CA ASN A 20 -23.72 9.37 -22.93
C ASN A 20 -22.52 10.01 -23.64
N THR A 21 -21.62 10.77 -22.98
CA THR A 21 -20.64 11.57 -23.75
C THR A 21 -19.18 11.47 -23.30
N GLY A 22 -18.73 10.35 -22.75
CA GLY A 22 -17.33 10.13 -22.40
C GLY A 22 -17.14 9.39 -21.08
N LEU A 23 -15.89 9.08 -20.77
CA LEU A 23 -15.50 8.40 -19.54
C LEU A 23 -15.30 9.43 -18.42
N TYR A 24 -15.93 9.18 -17.28
CA TYR A 24 -15.70 9.89 -16.03
C TYR A 24 -15.03 8.97 -15.02
N ILE A 25 -13.96 9.42 -14.40
CA ILE A 25 -13.37 8.76 -13.24
C ILE A 25 -13.73 9.55 -12.00
N ILE A 26 -14.32 8.89 -11.00
CA ILE A 26 -14.55 9.41 -9.66
C ILE A 26 -13.64 8.65 -8.73
N LEU A 27 -12.76 9.37 -8.03
CA LEU A 27 -11.81 8.80 -7.11
C LEU A 27 -12.12 9.22 -5.68
N THR A 28 -12.17 8.24 -4.78
CA THR A 28 -12.14 8.46 -3.33
C THR A 28 -10.79 8.05 -2.77
N THR A 29 -10.34 8.69 -1.69
CA THR A 29 -9.06 8.36 -1.03
C THR A 29 -9.25 8.30 0.48
N ASP A 30 -8.57 7.37 1.17
CA ASP A 30 -8.56 7.32 2.64
C ASP A 30 -7.68 8.43 3.23
N GLU A 31 -6.62 8.80 2.50
CA GLU A 31 -5.73 9.89 2.89
C GLU A 31 -6.00 11.12 2.04
N ASP A 32 -6.30 12.25 2.69
CA ASP A 32 -6.45 13.54 2.03
C ASP A 32 -5.35 14.50 2.45
N ASP A 33 -4.65 15.03 1.45
CA ASP A 33 -3.67 16.09 1.61
C ASP A 33 -3.88 17.17 0.54
N SER A 34 -3.18 18.29 0.65
CA SER A 34 -3.37 19.43 -0.26
C SER A 34 -2.77 19.23 -1.66
N ARG A 35 -2.04 18.12 -1.89
CA ARG A 35 -1.38 17.88 -3.16
C ARG A 35 -2.36 17.45 -4.24
N PRO A 36 -2.17 17.89 -5.49
CA PRO A 36 -3.02 17.47 -6.59
C PRO A 36 -2.88 15.96 -6.86
N VAL A 37 -3.92 15.37 -7.43
CA VAL A 37 -3.93 14.00 -7.93
C VAL A 37 -3.88 14.03 -9.45
N TYR A 38 -3.08 13.16 -10.03
CA TYR A 38 -2.93 12.99 -11.48
C TYR A 38 -3.26 11.56 -11.90
N ILE A 39 -3.76 11.42 -13.12
CA ILE A 39 -3.93 10.12 -13.76
C ILE A 39 -2.73 9.91 -14.69
N SER A 40 -1.95 8.86 -14.43
CA SER A 40 -0.81 8.47 -15.24
C SER A 40 -1.14 7.13 -15.93
N GLY A 41 -1.01 7.05 -17.23
CA GLY A 41 -1.41 5.86 -17.96
C GLY A 41 -0.77 5.71 -19.33
N ASN A 42 -1.14 4.64 -20.04
CA ASN A 42 -0.64 4.34 -21.38
C ASN A 42 -1.02 5.39 -22.44
N PHE A 43 -1.98 6.25 -22.14
CA PHE A 43 -2.46 7.33 -22.99
C PHE A 43 -1.60 8.62 -22.89
N ASN A 44 -0.83 8.78 -21.81
CA ASN A 44 0.05 9.94 -21.62
C ASN A 44 1.53 9.54 -21.38
N ASN A 45 1.92 8.36 -21.88
CA ASN A 45 3.26 7.78 -21.70
C ASN A 45 3.68 7.68 -20.23
N TRP A 46 2.74 7.41 -19.35
CA TRP A 46 2.95 7.25 -17.91
C TRP A 46 3.56 8.49 -17.21
N ARG A 47 3.30 9.69 -17.74
CA ARG A 47 3.74 10.94 -17.10
C ARG A 47 2.97 11.18 -15.81
N THR A 48 3.69 11.35 -14.70
CA THR A 48 3.11 11.42 -13.36
C THR A 48 2.56 12.79 -12.98
N GLN A 49 2.97 13.85 -13.68
CA GLN A 49 2.60 15.24 -13.40
C GLN A 49 2.07 15.94 -14.66
N ASP A 50 1.24 15.24 -15.40
CA ASP A 50 0.63 15.79 -16.60
C ASP A 50 -0.60 16.62 -16.23
N LYS A 51 -0.53 17.94 -16.49
CA LYS A 51 -1.60 18.88 -16.13
C LYS A 51 -2.92 18.61 -16.85
N GLU A 52 -2.87 18.02 -18.05
CA GLU A 52 -4.07 17.65 -18.80
C GLU A 52 -4.85 16.55 -18.09
N PHE A 53 -4.16 15.71 -17.31
CA PHE A 53 -4.73 14.60 -16.57
C PHE A 53 -4.73 14.83 -15.05
N MET A 54 -4.73 16.10 -14.65
CA MET A 54 -4.90 16.46 -13.24
C MET A 54 -6.38 16.36 -12.87
N MET A 55 -6.67 15.63 -11.77
CA MET A 55 -8.03 15.50 -11.27
C MET A 55 -8.48 16.76 -10.54
N GLU A 56 -9.73 17.13 -10.72
CA GLU A 56 -10.37 18.20 -9.95
C GLU A 56 -10.84 17.66 -8.60
N LYS A 57 -10.47 18.35 -7.51
CA LYS A 57 -10.94 18.05 -6.17
C LYS A 57 -12.32 18.66 -5.94
N ILE A 58 -13.34 17.84 -5.73
CA ILE A 58 -14.75 18.25 -5.57
C ILE A 58 -15.28 18.09 -4.14
N GLY A 59 -14.46 17.55 -3.25
CA GLY A 59 -14.82 17.35 -1.84
C GLY A 59 -13.65 16.85 -1.02
N ASN A 60 -13.88 16.55 0.27
CA ASN A 60 -12.88 15.91 1.11
C ASN A 60 -12.63 14.50 0.58
N SER A 61 -11.37 14.20 0.30
CA SER A 61 -10.98 12.87 -0.25
C SER A 61 -11.75 12.46 -1.50
N LEU A 62 -12.30 13.41 -2.26
CA LEU A 62 -13.13 13.14 -3.43
C LEU A 62 -12.64 13.95 -4.62
N TYR A 63 -12.34 13.27 -5.69
CA TYR A 63 -11.80 13.83 -6.92
C TYR A 63 -12.57 13.31 -8.12
N HIS A 64 -12.60 14.06 -9.20
CA HIS A 64 -13.11 13.58 -10.48
C HIS A 64 -12.23 14.02 -11.64
N TYR A 65 -12.34 13.28 -12.74
CA TYR A 65 -11.76 13.63 -14.02
C TYR A 65 -12.70 13.20 -15.14
N LYS A 66 -12.90 14.09 -16.11
CA LYS A 66 -13.68 13.81 -17.33
C LYS A 66 -12.74 13.78 -18.52
N PHE A 67 -12.67 12.65 -19.20
CA PHE A 67 -11.93 12.59 -20.45
C PHE A 67 -12.65 13.45 -21.52
N PRO A 68 -11.90 14.17 -22.39
CA PRO A 68 -12.47 14.90 -23.51
C PRO A 68 -13.36 14.00 -24.40
N HIS A 69 -14.35 14.58 -25.03
CA HIS A 69 -15.29 13.83 -25.88
C HIS A 69 -14.60 13.19 -27.10
N ASP A 70 -13.60 13.85 -27.64
CA ASP A 70 -12.78 13.48 -28.77
C ASP A 70 -11.46 12.81 -28.38
N PHE A 71 -11.36 12.34 -27.14
CA PHE A 71 -10.16 11.68 -26.64
C PHE A 71 -9.93 10.36 -27.38
N ASP A 72 -8.72 10.20 -27.94
CA ASP A 72 -8.30 8.98 -28.63
C ASP A 72 -7.90 7.90 -27.59
N TYR A 73 -8.85 7.04 -27.28
CA TYR A 73 -8.66 6.00 -26.27
C TYR A 73 -7.83 4.84 -26.82
N PRO A 74 -6.81 4.37 -26.08
CA PRO A 74 -6.23 3.06 -26.36
C PRO A 74 -7.28 1.95 -26.16
N VAL A 75 -7.10 0.81 -26.85
CA VAL A 75 -8.03 -0.34 -26.74
C VAL A 75 -8.30 -0.74 -25.30
N GLU A 76 -7.26 -0.75 -24.49
CA GLU A 76 -7.34 -0.89 -23.04
C GLU A 76 -6.72 0.35 -22.40
N LEU A 77 -7.50 1.07 -21.64
CA LEU A 77 -7.02 2.19 -20.84
C LEU A 77 -6.38 1.66 -19.57
N LEU A 78 -5.05 1.71 -19.50
CA LEU A 78 -4.26 1.32 -18.33
C LEU A 78 -3.79 2.56 -17.58
N TYR A 79 -3.99 2.62 -16.27
CA TYR A 79 -3.65 3.81 -15.50
C TYR A 79 -3.35 3.53 -14.02
N LYS A 80 -2.76 4.53 -13.39
CA LYS A 80 -2.56 4.66 -11.95
C LYS A 80 -2.81 6.09 -11.51
N PHE A 81 -3.04 6.27 -10.22
CA PHE A 81 -3.09 7.60 -9.61
C PHE A 81 -1.76 7.94 -8.95
N THR A 82 -1.35 9.20 -9.06
CA THR A 82 -0.13 9.72 -8.46
C THR A 82 -0.37 11.09 -7.82
N LYS A 83 0.50 11.48 -6.91
CA LYS A 83 0.56 12.85 -6.36
C LYS A 83 1.66 13.70 -7.06
N GLY A 84 1.95 13.39 -8.32
CA GLY A 84 2.89 14.12 -9.16
C GLY A 84 4.24 13.44 -9.38
N ASP A 85 4.52 12.34 -8.67
CA ASP A 85 5.75 11.55 -8.85
C ASP A 85 5.49 10.06 -8.58
N TRP A 86 6.32 9.17 -9.15
CA TRP A 86 6.25 7.74 -8.87
C TRP A 86 6.59 7.37 -7.42
N SER A 87 7.31 8.23 -6.70
CA SER A 87 7.53 8.08 -5.27
C SER A 87 6.26 8.32 -4.44
N ASP A 88 5.25 8.94 -5.04
CA ASP A 88 3.96 9.25 -4.45
C ASP A 88 2.79 8.59 -5.21
N VAL A 89 3.04 7.41 -5.78
CA VAL A 89 2.02 6.61 -6.47
C VAL A 89 1.08 5.93 -5.47
N GLU A 90 -0.11 5.57 -5.93
CA GLU A 90 -1.05 4.76 -5.17
C GLU A 90 -0.47 3.41 -4.77
N ILE A 91 -0.80 2.98 -3.55
CA ILE A 91 -0.50 1.67 -3.00
C ILE A 91 -1.74 1.10 -2.29
N ASP A 92 -1.72 -0.19 -2.00
CA ASP A 92 -2.82 -0.81 -1.28
C ASP A 92 -2.80 -0.45 0.23
N LYS A 93 -3.80 -0.92 0.96
CA LYS A 93 -3.92 -0.70 2.41
C LYS A 93 -2.76 -1.29 3.22
N ASN A 94 -2.05 -2.29 2.68
CA ASN A 94 -0.92 -2.96 3.33
C ASN A 94 0.42 -2.29 3.00
N GLY A 95 0.43 -1.28 2.10
CA GLY A 95 1.63 -0.62 1.63
C GLY A 95 2.32 -1.31 0.45
N ASP A 96 1.67 -2.31 -0.15
CA ASP A 96 2.20 -3.00 -1.32
C ASP A 96 1.80 -2.27 -2.62
N ARG A 97 2.54 -2.55 -3.70
CA ARG A 97 2.20 -2.03 -5.03
C ARG A 97 0.88 -2.60 -5.49
N THR A 98 0.04 -1.75 -6.06
CA THR A 98 -1.16 -2.17 -6.77
C THR A 98 -0.81 -2.53 -8.21
N GLU A 99 -1.61 -3.39 -8.83
CA GLU A 99 -1.58 -3.59 -10.28
C GLU A 99 -2.08 -2.32 -11.01
N ASN A 100 -1.80 -2.21 -12.32
CA ASN A 100 -2.38 -1.15 -13.11
C ASN A 100 -3.91 -1.31 -13.14
N ARG A 101 -4.61 -0.21 -12.92
CA ARG A 101 -6.05 -0.16 -13.16
C ARG A 101 -6.32 -0.26 -14.65
N PHE A 102 -7.44 -0.82 -15.02
CA PHE A 102 -7.78 -0.90 -16.44
C PHE A 102 -9.29 -0.74 -16.68
N THR A 103 -9.64 -0.22 -17.83
CA THR A 103 -11.01 -0.25 -18.36
C THR A 103 -10.99 -0.36 -19.88
N LYS A 104 -11.99 -1.11 -20.40
CA LYS A 104 -12.32 -1.17 -21.81
C LYS A 104 -13.53 -0.31 -22.13
N ASN A 105 -14.20 0.20 -21.11
CA ASN A 105 -15.33 1.10 -21.26
C ASN A 105 -14.84 2.54 -21.36
N HIS A 106 -15.07 3.15 -22.48
CA HIS A 106 -14.68 4.53 -22.76
C HIS A 106 -15.82 5.53 -22.53
N THR A 107 -16.90 5.08 -21.89
CA THR A 107 -18.07 5.91 -21.55
C THR A 107 -18.59 5.55 -20.16
N GLY A 108 -19.31 6.49 -19.56
CA GLY A 108 -19.94 6.29 -18.26
C GLY A 108 -19.04 6.65 -17.07
N ILE A 109 -19.39 6.17 -15.89
CA ILE A 109 -18.72 6.52 -14.64
C ILE A 109 -17.93 5.32 -14.12
N GLN A 110 -16.62 5.48 -14.02
CA GLN A 110 -15.70 4.57 -13.35
C GLN A 110 -15.46 5.08 -11.92
N LYS A 111 -15.82 4.30 -10.92
CA LYS A 111 -15.57 4.62 -9.50
C LYS A 111 -14.33 3.91 -9.03
N GLU A 112 -13.42 4.68 -8.44
CA GLU A 112 -12.12 4.22 -7.99
C GLU A 112 -11.88 4.59 -6.54
N HIS A 113 -10.97 3.85 -5.90
CA HIS A 113 -10.56 4.10 -4.54
C HIS A 113 -9.05 3.91 -4.37
N VAL A 114 -8.39 4.83 -3.67
CA VAL A 114 -6.99 4.73 -3.27
C VAL A 114 -6.92 4.68 -1.75
N ALA A 115 -6.44 3.56 -1.22
CA ALA A 115 -6.29 3.37 0.21
C ALA A 115 -5.13 4.21 0.76
N ARG A 116 -3.98 4.23 0.08
CA ARG A 116 -2.79 4.93 0.55
C ARG A 116 -1.97 5.49 -0.63
N TRP A 117 -1.13 6.48 -0.28
CA TRP A 117 -0.12 7.03 -1.16
C TRP A 117 1.27 6.62 -0.68
N ARG A 118 2.12 6.17 -1.59
CA ARG A 118 3.54 6.05 -1.31
C ARG A 118 4.08 7.43 -0.97
N LYS A 119 4.84 7.56 0.11
CA LYS A 119 5.45 8.82 0.55
C LYS A 119 6.95 8.62 0.67
N ASN A 120 7.73 9.38 -0.10
CA ASN A 120 9.21 9.34 -0.04
C ASN A 120 9.80 7.93 -0.04
N TRP A 121 9.25 7.01 -0.84
CA TRP A 121 9.64 5.60 -0.91
C TRP A 121 9.36 4.79 0.37
N LEU A 122 8.78 5.42 1.40
CA LEU A 122 8.41 4.76 2.64
C LEU A 122 6.88 4.53 2.67
N PRO A 123 6.41 3.32 2.36
CA PRO A 123 4.98 2.97 2.39
C PRO A 123 4.44 2.87 3.83
N PHE A 124 5.28 3.09 4.84
CA PHE A 124 5.01 2.99 6.27
C PHE A 124 5.65 4.13 7.06
N LYS A 125 5.12 4.44 8.23
CA LYS A 125 5.75 5.39 9.16
C LYS A 125 6.82 4.67 9.99
N GLN A 126 8.05 5.20 9.98
CA GLN A 126 9.17 4.62 10.74
C GLN A 126 8.88 4.51 12.24
N SER A 127 8.12 5.44 12.82
CA SER A 127 7.75 5.41 14.24
C SER A 127 6.88 4.20 14.62
N PHE A 128 6.33 3.49 13.67
CA PHE A 128 5.55 2.26 13.87
C PHE A 128 6.31 0.98 13.57
N LEU A 129 7.60 1.07 13.19
CA LEU A 129 8.41 -0.14 13.01
C LEU A 129 8.47 -0.92 14.32
N PRO A 130 8.37 -2.26 14.25
CA PRO A 130 8.52 -3.10 15.45
C PRO A 130 9.93 -2.98 16.01
N GLN A 131 10.05 -3.25 17.31
CA GLN A 131 11.34 -3.43 17.95
C GLN A 131 11.85 -4.83 17.59
N VAL A 132 13.01 -4.92 16.94
CA VAL A 132 13.64 -6.18 16.58
C VAL A 132 14.70 -6.52 17.63
N GLN A 133 14.55 -7.63 18.33
CA GLN A 133 15.42 -8.07 19.41
C GLN A 133 15.97 -9.46 19.16
N LEU A 134 17.27 -9.66 19.34
CA LEU A 134 17.87 -10.98 19.40
C LEU A 134 17.58 -11.58 20.79
N ILE A 135 16.80 -12.65 20.84
CA ILE A 135 16.46 -13.35 22.09
C ILE A 135 17.57 -14.31 22.49
N SER A 136 18.11 -15.05 21.51
CA SER A 136 19.24 -15.95 21.70
C SER A 136 20.02 -16.08 20.39
N ASP A 137 21.32 -16.07 20.47
CA ASP A 137 22.22 -16.34 19.35
C ASP A 137 22.54 -17.84 19.20
N GLU A 138 22.38 -18.62 20.29
CA GLU A 138 22.67 -20.05 20.37
C GLU A 138 21.55 -20.81 21.10
N PHE A 139 20.32 -20.69 20.65
CA PHE A 139 19.21 -21.44 21.23
C PHE A 139 19.35 -22.93 20.88
N GLU A 140 19.51 -23.76 21.91
CA GLU A 140 19.69 -25.20 21.75
C GLU A 140 18.42 -25.91 21.24
N ILE A 141 18.57 -26.74 20.25
CA ILE A 141 17.55 -27.68 19.77
C ILE A 141 18.07 -29.10 20.02
N PRO A 142 17.83 -29.66 21.19
CA PRO A 142 18.44 -30.97 21.60
C PRO A 142 18.11 -32.12 20.66
N GLN A 143 16.90 -32.10 20.07
CA GLN A 143 16.43 -33.14 19.16
C GLN A 143 17.25 -33.21 17.86
N LEU A 144 17.84 -32.07 17.47
CA LEU A 144 18.66 -31.97 16.27
C LEU A 144 20.16 -31.90 16.60
N ASN A 145 20.51 -31.79 17.88
CA ASN A 145 21.87 -31.51 18.34
C ASN A 145 22.46 -30.26 17.63
N LYS A 146 21.69 -29.19 17.54
CA LYS A 146 22.02 -27.97 16.85
C LYS A 146 21.58 -26.75 17.66
N THR A 147 22.10 -25.59 17.28
CA THR A 147 21.67 -24.29 17.80
C THR A 147 21.09 -23.43 16.69
N ARG A 148 20.26 -22.45 17.06
CA ARG A 148 19.68 -21.45 16.13
C ARG A 148 19.58 -20.10 16.82
N LYS A 149 19.68 -19.05 16.03
CA LYS A 149 19.31 -17.71 16.50
C LYS A 149 17.79 -17.56 16.53
N ILE A 150 17.35 -16.94 17.60
CA ILE A 150 15.94 -16.62 17.83
C ILE A 150 15.78 -15.12 17.96
N TRP A 151 14.87 -14.57 17.15
CA TRP A 151 14.53 -13.17 17.13
C TRP A 151 13.10 -12.93 17.61
N ALA A 152 12.87 -11.76 18.22
CA ALA A 152 11.53 -11.27 18.49
C ALA A 152 11.29 -9.95 17.73
N LEU A 153 10.13 -9.83 17.10
CA LEU A 153 9.60 -8.57 16.62
C LEU A 153 8.44 -8.18 17.56
N LEU A 154 8.66 -7.16 18.36
CA LEU A 154 7.70 -6.65 19.33
C LEU A 154 6.99 -5.43 18.76
N PRO A 155 5.72 -5.16 19.11
CA PRO A 155 5.05 -3.91 18.76
C PRO A 155 5.92 -2.69 19.06
N HIS A 156 5.83 -1.64 18.25
CA HIS A 156 6.65 -0.42 18.38
C HIS A 156 6.55 0.24 19.76
N ASP A 157 5.44 0.08 20.44
CA ASP A 157 5.12 0.65 21.76
C ASP A 157 5.10 -0.41 22.88
N TYR A 158 5.73 -1.55 22.67
CA TYR A 158 5.71 -2.71 23.60
C TYR A 158 6.09 -2.33 25.02
N ASP A 159 7.18 -1.58 25.20
CA ASP A 159 7.70 -1.21 26.53
C ASP A 159 6.79 -0.24 27.30
N ASN A 160 5.90 0.45 26.59
CA ASN A 160 4.97 1.44 27.14
C ASN A 160 3.53 0.93 27.19
N SER A 161 3.32 -0.36 26.91
CA SER A 161 2.01 -0.99 26.82
C SER A 161 1.80 -2.04 27.91
N SER A 162 0.61 -2.11 28.47
CA SER A 162 0.18 -3.20 29.34
C SER A 162 -0.68 -4.24 28.62
N GLU A 163 -0.75 -4.19 27.28
CA GLU A 163 -1.55 -5.10 26.48
C GLU A 163 -0.93 -6.49 26.42
N SER A 164 -1.78 -7.50 26.27
CA SER A 164 -1.37 -8.86 25.93
C SER A 164 -1.47 -9.08 24.42
N TYR A 165 -0.45 -9.66 23.85
CA TYR A 165 -0.34 -9.85 22.41
C TYR A 165 -0.38 -11.32 22.02
N PRO A 166 -1.07 -11.71 20.96
CA PRO A 166 -0.90 -13.03 20.37
C PRO A 166 0.52 -13.18 19.84
N VAL A 167 1.05 -14.40 19.92
CA VAL A 167 2.39 -14.74 19.42
C VAL A 167 2.27 -15.56 18.15
N LEU A 168 2.99 -15.15 17.12
CA LEU A 168 3.16 -15.88 15.88
C LEU A 168 4.61 -16.40 15.79
N TYR A 169 4.76 -17.70 15.55
CA TYR A 169 6.07 -18.31 15.31
C TYR A 169 6.33 -18.43 13.82
N LEU A 170 7.46 -17.92 13.37
CA LEU A 170 7.88 -17.96 11.99
C LEU A 170 9.28 -18.60 11.87
N GLN A 171 9.52 -19.22 10.74
CA GLN A 171 10.82 -19.71 10.35
C GLN A 171 11.50 -18.75 9.38
N ASP A 172 12.75 -19.01 9.04
CA ASP A 172 13.54 -18.25 8.09
C ASP A 172 13.68 -16.75 8.49
N ALA A 173 14.02 -16.49 9.75
CA ALA A 173 14.12 -15.15 10.31
C ALA A 173 14.95 -14.18 9.45
N GLN A 174 16.01 -14.68 8.79
CA GLN A 174 16.88 -13.91 7.89
C GLN A 174 16.10 -13.26 6.74
N ASN A 175 14.99 -13.90 6.31
CA ASN A 175 14.18 -13.45 5.17
C ASN A 175 13.00 -12.57 5.58
N LEU A 176 12.77 -12.34 6.88
CA LEU A 176 11.54 -11.69 7.35
C LEU A 176 11.67 -10.17 7.43
N PHE A 177 12.82 -9.63 7.86
CA PHE A 177 12.94 -8.20 8.20
C PHE A 177 14.29 -7.55 7.85
N ASN A 178 15.35 -8.30 7.54
CA ASN A 178 16.63 -7.74 7.13
C ASN A 178 16.62 -7.30 5.66
N GLU A 179 17.47 -6.33 5.31
CA GLU A 179 17.64 -5.92 3.92
C GLU A 179 18.47 -6.98 3.18
N ALA A 180 17.98 -7.40 2.03
CA ALA A 180 18.65 -8.26 1.06
C ALA A 180 19.24 -9.57 1.61
N THR A 181 18.46 -10.61 1.55
CA THR A 181 18.97 -12.00 1.58
C THR A 181 18.97 -12.59 0.17
N GLU A 182 19.72 -13.65 -0.07
CA GLU A 182 19.74 -14.39 -1.33
C GLU A 182 18.35 -14.87 -1.76
N PHE A 183 17.47 -15.15 -0.78
CA PHE A 183 16.09 -15.63 -1.00
C PHE A 183 15.03 -14.52 -0.93
N GLY A 184 15.44 -13.26 -0.95
CA GLY A 184 14.55 -12.10 -0.87
C GLY A 184 14.19 -11.70 0.57
N ASN A 185 13.31 -10.73 0.70
CA ASN A 185 12.85 -10.19 1.97
C ASN A 185 11.33 -10.04 1.98
N TRP A 186 10.67 -10.62 2.96
CA TRP A 186 9.21 -10.57 3.12
C TRP A 186 8.72 -9.25 3.71
N LYS A 187 9.63 -8.42 4.24
CA LYS A 187 9.35 -7.09 4.80
C LYS A 187 8.27 -7.13 5.89
N ILE A 188 8.31 -8.14 6.73
CA ILE A 188 7.34 -8.33 7.81
C ILE A 188 7.36 -7.15 8.79
N ASP A 189 8.53 -6.62 9.11
CA ASP A 189 8.72 -5.42 9.92
C ASP A 189 7.93 -4.22 9.36
N LYS A 190 8.02 -4.01 8.05
CA LYS A 190 7.33 -2.92 7.34
C LYS A 190 5.82 -3.14 7.29
N LYS A 191 5.38 -4.38 7.09
CA LYS A 191 3.95 -4.75 7.15
C LYS A 191 3.37 -4.57 8.55
N LEU A 192 4.10 -4.93 9.59
CA LEU A 192 3.70 -4.67 10.98
C LEU A 192 3.58 -3.17 11.28
N ALA A 193 4.48 -2.34 10.73
CA ALA A 193 4.39 -0.89 10.86
C ALA A 193 3.10 -0.35 10.21
N VAL A 194 2.76 -0.83 9.02
CA VAL A 194 1.49 -0.49 8.34
C VAL A 194 0.29 -0.92 9.17
N MET A 195 0.28 -2.16 9.66
CA MET A 195 -0.81 -2.68 10.51
C MET A 195 -1.00 -1.83 11.77
N SER A 196 0.09 -1.41 12.41
CA SER A 196 0.06 -0.53 13.59
C SER A 196 -0.50 0.85 13.27
N GLU A 197 -0.15 1.43 12.12
CA GLU A 197 -0.68 2.72 11.67
C GLU A 197 -2.21 2.67 11.48
N TYR A 198 -2.73 1.58 10.95
CA TYR A 198 -4.17 1.36 10.74
C TYR A 198 -4.90 0.80 11.97
N LYS A 199 -4.21 0.73 13.13
CA LYS A 199 -4.78 0.20 14.37
C LYS A 199 -5.33 -1.24 14.23
N ILE A 200 -4.72 -2.02 13.33
CA ILE A 200 -4.97 -3.45 13.24
C ILE A 200 -4.31 -4.11 14.46
N ARG A 201 -4.87 -5.24 14.90
CA ARG A 201 -4.40 -5.97 16.08
C ARG A 201 -2.89 -6.20 16.02
N LYS A 202 -2.18 -5.73 17.05
CA LYS A 202 -0.74 -5.95 17.21
C LYS A 202 -0.45 -7.40 17.58
N ILE A 203 0.69 -7.90 17.16
CA ILE A 203 1.17 -9.25 17.44
C ILE A 203 2.65 -9.21 17.81
N ILE A 204 3.10 -10.22 18.55
CA ILE A 204 4.52 -10.54 18.72
C ILE A 204 4.88 -11.60 17.68
N ILE A 205 6.03 -11.46 17.03
CA ILE A 205 6.58 -12.50 16.17
C ILE A 205 7.83 -13.04 16.83
N ILE A 206 7.90 -14.36 17.00
CA ILE A 206 9.12 -15.09 17.34
C ILE A 206 9.61 -15.78 16.07
N ALA A 207 10.82 -15.44 15.65
CA ALA A 207 11.39 -15.90 14.39
C ALA A 207 12.66 -16.70 14.60
N VAL A 208 12.73 -17.86 14.01
CA VAL A 208 13.88 -18.78 14.08
C VAL A 208 14.65 -18.70 12.76
N GLU A 209 15.97 -18.54 12.84
CA GLU A 209 16.83 -18.58 11.66
C GLU A 209 16.88 -19.98 11.03
N HIS A 210 16.99 -20.04 9.71
CA HIS A 210 17.24 -21.30 9.01
C HIS A 210 18.72 -21.69 9.08
N ALA A 211 19.00 -22.93 8.66
CA ALA A 211 20.34 -23.54 8.70
C ALA A 211 21.17 -23.26 7.43
N ASP A 212 20.97 -22.13 6.77
CA ASP A 212 21.67 -21.75 5.54
C ASP A 212 21.71 -22.92 4.51
N GLU A 213 22.86 -23.48 4.20
CA GLU A 213 23.03 -24.57 3.23
C GLU A 213 22.31 -25.88 3.64
N GLU A 214 22.11 -26.11 4.94
CA GLU A 214 21.43 -27.28 5.47
C GLU A 214 19.89 -27.12 5.50
N ARG A 215 19.37 -25.95 5.18
CA ARG A 215 17.95 -25.61 5.28
C ARG A 215 17.04 -26.64 4.59
N ILE A 216 17.36 -26.99 3.34
CA ILE A 216 16.53 -27.94 2.57
C ILE A 216 16.52 -29.33 3.20
N LYS A 217 17.66 -29.76 3.76
CA LYS A 217 17.75 -31.07 4.43
C LYS A 217 16.94 -31.13 5.71
N GLU A 218 16.83 -29.99 6.43
CA GLU A 218 16.07 -29.91 7.68
C GLU A 218 14.55 -29.86 7.45
N TYR A 219 14.10 -29.39 6.29
CA TYR A 219 12.68 -29.36 5.91
C TYR A 219 12.20 -30.60 5.16
N ASN A 220 13.12 -31.45 4.61
CA ASN A 220 12.79 -32.68 3.95
C ASN A 220 12.88 -33.84 4.96
N VAL A 221 11.76 -34.18 5.56
CA VAL A 221 11.57 -35.39 6.38
C VAL A 221 10.83 -36.43 5.58
#